data_899a91b9392428c541c47ab0fa158fe3
#
_entry.id   899a91b9392428c541c47ab0fa158fe3
#
_cell.length_a   1.000
_cell.length_b   1.000
_cell.length_c   1.000
_cell.angle_alpha   90.00
_cell.angle_beta   90.00
_cell.angle_gamma   90.00
#
_symmetry.space_group_name_H-M   'P 1'
#
loop_
_entity.id
_entity.type
_entity.pdbx_description
1 polymer ?
#
loop_
_entity_poly.entity_id
_entity_poly.type
_entity_poly.pdbx_seq_one_letter_code
_entity_poly.pdbx_strand_id
1 'polypeptide(L)'
;MLLKIGLVVLGVVILYLVVDVLLYKRDMKKTKEDLLTFVTKNKKDVSVTIIENEDVVLDWNGNQKTPLASTVKLMVLFHFVKTVSSGDIKLDEKVALADIERFYIDRTDGGAHTYWLEVNDFSEHATLLDVAKGMMQVSSNACTDYLIDRLGLDKINDRMKQAGLTEHDELMPITPKLLWSSYVSDHRRDAFKQMSGITDEQYKSLMIEIFNIMKNDPEQKKALEEKMMKKNLLSLRIQSLLTQKITKSTTNEYAHFMKRLQDELLTKEEKSLFSQIVLGETLKTEKDQYIWYKGGSTLFVFTAALYRKTDTSSISISLFINDPKANNSHWIGGAFNEFMLTAAVDQSFRQRLIQAFTT
;
A
#
# COMPACT_ATOMS: atom_id res chain seq x y z
N MET A 1 5.87 54.39 6.60
CA MET A 1 6.88 53.33 6.43
C MET A 1 6.30 51.96 6.66
N LEU A 2 5.68 51.69 7.79
CA LEU A 2 5.07 50.38 8.17
C LEU A 2 4.02 49.85 7.15
N LEU A 3 3.13 50.72 6.65
CA LEU A 3 2.13 50.35 5.63
C LEU A 3 2.74 49.88 4.33
N LYS A 4 3.81 50.52 3.86
CA LYS A 4 4.53 50.13 2.63
C LYS A 4 5.26 48.80 2.80
N ILE A 5 5.83 48.52 4.00
CA ILE A 5 6.45 47.23 4.33
C ILE A 5 5.37 46.16 4.35
N GLY A 6 4.22 46.40 4.98
CA GLY A 6 3.09 45.45 5.00
C GLY A 6 2.58 45.10 3.61
N LEU A 7 2.47 46.07 2.69
CA LEU A 7 2.06 45.81 1.30
C LEU A 7 3.10 44.99 0.52
N VAL A 8 4.40 45.24 0.72
CA VAL A 8 5.46 44.44 0.12
C VAL A 8 5.43 43.01 0.62
N VAL A 9 5.32 42.79 1.94
CA VAL A 9 5.22 41.44 2.51
C VAL A 9 4.00 40.69 1.98
N LEU A 10 2.83 41.35 1.92
CA LEU A 10 1.62 40.78 1.35
C LEU A 10 1.81 40.40 -0.12
N GLY A 11 2.43 41.29 -0.92
CA GLY A 11 2.74 40.98 -2.31
C GLY A 11 3.65 39.78 -2.49
N VAL A 12 4.69 39.66 -1.67
CA VAL A 12 5.59 38.48 -1.67
C VAL A 12 4.84 37.20 -1.28
N VAL A 13 3.97 37.25 -0.28
CA VAL A 13 3.15 36.09 0.14
C VAL A 13 2.20 35.67 -1.00
N ILE A 14 1.50 36.64 -1.62
CA ILE A 14 0.61 36.34 -2.76
C ILE A 14 1.39 35.74 -3.92
N LEU A 15 2.56 36.33 -4.25
CA LEU A 15 3.41 35.79 -5.32
C LEU A 15 3.85 34.35 -5.01
N TYR A 16 4.25 34.08 -3.77
CA TYR A 16 4.62 32.74 -3.34
C TYR A 16 3.46 31.76 -3.51
N LEU A 17 2.23 32.12 -3.04
CA LEU A 17 1.05 31.28 -3.20
C LEU A 17 0.69 31.03 -4.66
N VAL A 18 0.80 32.04 -5.53
CA VAL A 18 0.54 31.89 -6.96
C VAL A 18 1.56 30.96 -7.61
N VAL A 19 2.83 31.12 -7.28
CA VAL A 19 3.90 30.23 -7.78
C VAL A 19 3.69 28.79 -7.30
N ASP A 20 3.34 28.60 -6.03
CA ASP A 20 3.07 27.28 -5.45
C ASP A 20 1.90 26.59 -6.16
N VAL A 21 0.78 27.29 -6.40
CA VAL A 21 -0.36 26.79 -7.17
C VAL A 21 0.02 26.45 -8.62
N LEU A 22 0.85 27.26 -9.26
CA LEU A 22 1.30 26.99 -10.64
C LEU A 22 2.22 25.76 -10.69
N LEU A 23 3.13 25.62 -9.72
CA LEU A 23 4.00 24.44 -9.60
C LEU A 23 3.17 23.18 -9.33
N TYR A 24 2.20 23.24 -8.41
CA TYR A 24 1.28 22.14 -8.16
C TYR A 24 0.51 21.72 -9.41
N LYS A 25 -0.10 22.67 -10.13
CA LYS A 25 -0.81 22.39 -11.39
C LYS A 25 0.10 21.82 -12.48
N ARG A 26 1.37 22.24 -12.53
CA ARG A 26 2.37 21.66 -13.43
C ARG A 26 2.66 20.22 -13.03
N ASP A 27 2.88 19.98 -11.75
CA ASP A 27 3.24 18.67 -11.22
C ASP A 27 2.10 17.65 -11.40
N MET A 28 0.85 18.07 -11.29
CA MET A 28 -0.32 17.24 -11.58
C MET A 28 -0.45 16.80 -13.06
N LYS A 29 0.35 17.37 -13.97
CA LYS A 29 0.43 16.95 -15.38
C LYS A 29 1.58 16.00 -15.68
N LYS A 30 2.38 15.67 -14.67
CA LYS A 30 3.51 14.75 -14.82
C LYS A 30 3.01 13.34 -15.16
N THR A 31 3.77 12.70 -16.03
CA THR A 31 3.46 11.40 -16.63
C THR A 31 4.44 10.31 -16.19
N LYS A 32 4.27 9.09 -16.69
CA LYS A 32 5.23 8.00 -16.55
C LYS A 32 6.65 8.35 -17.04
N GLU A 33 6.79 9.24 -18.05
CA GLU A 33 8.10 9.67 -18.54
C GLU A 33 8.82 10.57 -17.53
N ASP A 34 8.06 11.45 -16.87
CA ASP A 34 8.59 12.27 -15.78
C ASP A 34 8.98 11.37 -14.59
N LEU A 35 8.21 10.31 -14.34
CA LEU A 35 8.54 9.35 -13.28
C LEU A 35 9.80 8.54 -13.64
N LEU A 36 9.98 8.13 -14.90
CA LEU A 36 11.23 7.50 -15.35
C LEU A 36 12.43 8.43 -15.10
N THR A 37 12.29 9.70 -15.43
CA THR A 37 13.31 10.71 -15.17
C THR A 37 13.57 10.89 -13.68
N PHE A 38 12.52 10.89 -12.87
CA PHE A 38 12.61 11.02 -11.41
C PHE A 38 13.35 9.85 -10.78
N VAL A 39 12.99 8.61 -11.08
CA VAL A 39 13.62 7.41 -10.50
C VAL A 39 15.09 7.31 -10.92
N THR A 40 15.42 7.71 -12.14
CA THR A 40 16.80 7.76 -12.64
C THR A 40 17.65 8.76 -11.87
N LYS A 41 17.11 9.94 -11.55
CA LYS A 41 17.82 11.00 -10.80
C LYS A 41 17.93 10.69 -9.30
N ASN A 42 17.04 9.88 -8.76
CA ASN A 42 16.94 9.59 -7.33
C ASN A 42 17.24 8.11 -7.02
N LYS A 43 18.19 7.49 -7.75
CA LYS A 43 18.53 6.06 -7.67
C LYS A 43 18.74 5.54 -6.24
N LYS A 44 19.24 6.36 -5.31
CA LYS A 44 19.47 5.98 -3.90
C LYS A 44 18.18 5.72 -3.11
N ASP A 45 17.09 6.36 -3.52
CA ASP A 45 15.77 6.29 -2.87
C ASP A 45 14.83 5.33 -3.62
N VAL A 46 15.36 4.56 -4.59
CA VAL A 46 14.61 3.64 -5.44
C VAL A 46 15.18 2.23 -5.32
N SER A 47 14.30 1.26 -5.18
CA SER A 47 14.60 -0.16 -5.34
C SER A 47 13.74 -0.73 -6.47
N VAL A 48 14.33 -1.50 -7.38
CA VAL A 48 13.60 -2.14 -8.48
C VAL A 48 14.20 -3.49 -8.83
N THR A 49 13.34 -4.49 -8.96
CA THR A 49 13.70 -5.81 -9.45
C THR A 49 12.77 -6.18 -10.60
N ILE A 50 13.33 -6.62 -11.73
CA ILE A 50 12.60 -7.07 -12.92
C ILE A 50 13.10 -8.47 -13.28
N ILE A 51 12.17 -9.40 -13.41
CA ILE A 51 12.41 -10.76 -13.87
C ILE A 51 11.64 -10.95 -15.18
N GLU A 52 12.36 -11.28 -16.26
CA GLU A 52 11.78 -11.67 -17.55
C GLU A 52 11.97 -13.17 -17.74
N ASN A 53 10.88 -13.92 -17.84
CA ASN A 53 10.87 -15.37 -17.85
C ASN A 53 11.59 -15.94 -16.62
N GLU A 54 12.81 -16.49 -16.79
CA GLU A 54 13.62 -17.04 -15.69
C GLU A 54 14.76 -16.09 -15.27
N ASP A 55 15.02 -15.02 -16.03
CA ASP A 55 16.20 -14.19 -15.86
C ASP A 55 15.89 -12.91 -15.07
N VAL A 56 16.70 -12.62 -14.08
CA VAL A 56 16.70 -11.30 -13.40
C VAL A 56 17.43 -10.32 -14.31
N VAL A 57 16.65 -9.49 -15.03
CA VAL A 57 17.21 -8.51 -16.01
C VAL A 57 17.53 -7.16 -15.39
N LEU A 58 17.00 -6.88 -14.20
CA LEU A 58 17.35 -5.72 -13.40
C LEU A 58 17.19 -6.05 -11.91
N ASP A 59 18.23 -5.77 -11.14
CA ASP A 59 18.20 -5.74 -9.68
C ASP A 59 18.98 -4.53 -9.18
N TRP A 60 18.25 -3.48 -8.81
CA TRP A 60 18.82 -2.27 -8.25
C TRP A 60 18.30 -2.04 -6.83
N ASN A 61 19.21 -2.05 -5.85
CA ASN A 61 18.85 -1.98 -4.42
C ASN A 61 17.81 -3.06 -4.03
N GLY A 62 17.78 -4.18 -4.76
CA GLY A 62 16.73 -5.19 -4.65
C GLY A 62 16.57 -5.81 -3.27
N ASN A 63 17.64 -5.82 -2.46
CA ASN A 63 17.64 -6.32 -1.08
C ASN A 63 17.46 -5.22 -0.02
N GLN A 64 17.20 -3.97 -0.43
CA GLN A 64 16.91 -2.89 0.50
C GLN A 64 15.49 -3.02 1.06
N LYS A 65 15.35 -3.23 2.36
CA LYS A 65 14.04 -3.25 3.02
C LYS A 65 13.36 -1.89 2.96
N THR A 66 12.15 -1.85 2.43
CA THR A 66 11.31 -0.66 2.28
C THR A 66 9.93 -0.91 2.86
N PRO A 67 9.30 0.08 3.52
CA PRO A 67 7.92 -0.01 3.96
C PRO A 67 6.97 -0.31 2.80
N LEU A 68 6.10 -1.32 2.95
CA LEU A 68 5.31 -1.87 1.84
C LEU A 68 4.00 -1.13 1.56
N ALA A 69 3.51 -0.34 2.51
CA ALA A 69 2.16 0.21 2.43
C ALA A 69 1.14 -0.88 2.03
N SER A 70 0.21 -0.59 1.10
CA SER A 70 -0.83 -1.57 0.72
C SER A 70 -0.35 -2.73 -0.16
N THR A 71 0.91 -2.74 -0.62
CA THR A 71 1.45 -3.91 -1.36
C THR A 71 1.48 -5.16 -0.47
N VAL A 72 1.59 -5.01 0.84
CA VAL A 72 1.51 -6.10 1.82
C VAL A 72 0.20 -6.90 1.76
N LYS A 73 -0.89 -6.35 1.22
CA LYS A 73 -2.19 -7.01 1.05
C LYS A 73 -2.13 -8.26 0.16
N LEU A 74 -1.09 -8.39 -0.67
CA LEU A 74 -0.80 -9.61 -1.42
C LEU A 74 -0.60 -10.83 -0.51
N MET A 75 -0.06 -10.63 0.68
CA MET A 75 0.14 -11.70 1.67
C MET A 75 -1.19 -12.17 2.25
N VAL A 76 -2.07 -11.22 2.56
CA VAL A 76 -3.43 -11.53 3.04
C VAL A 76 -4.21 -12.26 1.94
N LEU A 77 -4.14 -11.79 0.69
CA LEU A 77 -4.80 -12.45 -0.44
C LEU A 77 -4.26 -13.87 -0.68
N PHE A 78 -2.95 -14.07 -0.61
CA PHE A 78 -2.35 -15.39 -0.78
C PHE A 78 -2.87 -16.37 0.27
N HIS A 79 -2.90 -15.97 1.54
CA HIS A 79 -3.44 -16.80 2.62
C HIS A 79 -4.96 -17.02 2.46
N PHE A 80 -5.72 -15.99 2.08
CA PHE A 80 -7.16 -16.08 1.81
C PHE A 80 -7.47 -17.15 0.75
N VAL A 81 -6.78 -17.09 -0.39
CA VAL A 81 -6.98 -18.06 -1.49
C VAL A 81 -6.69 -19.48 -1.03
N LYS A 82 -5.62 -19.68 -0.26
CA LYS A 82 -5.28 -21.00 0.32
C LYS A 82 -6.35 -21.51 1.30
N THR A 83 -6.91 -20.61 2.11
CA THR A 83 -7.94 -20.94 3.12
C THR A 83 -9.29 -21.26 2.45
N VAL A 84 -9.61 -20.60 1.35
CA VAL A 84 -10.79 -20.97 0.52
C VAL A 84 -10.57 -22.33 -0.14
N SER A 85 -9.40 -22.57 -0.69
CA SER A 85 -9.06 -23.82 -1.37
C SER A 85 -9.08 -25.03 -0.44
N SER A 86 -8.71 -24.86 0.85
CA SER A 86 -8.83 -25.91 1.87
C SER A 86 -10.27 -26.16 2.33
N GLY A 87 -11.24 -25.29 1.99
CA GLY A 87 -12.63 -25.39 2.42
C GLY A 87 -12.92 -24.84 3.81
N ASP A 88 -11.94 -24.19 4.46
CA ASP A 88 -12.09 -23.63 5.81
C ASP A 88 -12.98 -22.38 5.84
N ILE A 89 -13.10 -21.68 4.71
CA ILE A 89 -14.01 -20.55 4.51
C ILE A 89 -14.68 -20.65 3.14
N LYS A 90 -15.85 -20.00 2.98
CA LYS A 90 -16.60 -19.97 1.71
C LYS A 90 -16.66 -18.55 1.16
N LEU A 91 -16.58 -18.41 -0.16
CA LEU A 91 -16.61 -17.11 -0.85
C LEU A 91 -17.92 -16.37 -0.65
N ASP A 92 -19.04 -17.10 -0.58
CA ASP A 92 -20.41 -16.60 -0.42
C ASP A 92 -20.84 -16.41 1.04
N GLU A 93 -19.95 -16.66 2.00
CA GLU A 93 -20.19 -16.36 3.41
C GLU A 93 -20.56 -14.89 3.59
N LYS A 94 -21.70 -14.63 4.22
CA LYS A 94 -22.19 -13.27 4.48
C LYS A 94 -21.46 -12.65 5.64
N VAL A 95 -21.02 -11.42 5.43
CA VAL A 95 -20.31 -10.58 6.40
C VAL A 95 -21.16 -9.33 6.64
N ALA A 96 -21.52 -9.07 7.88
CA ALA A 96 -22.20 -7.84 8.22
C ALA A 96 -21.27 -6.63 7.99
N LEU A 97 -21.76 -5.59 7.33
CA LEU A 97 -20.96 -4.37 7.11
C LEU A 97 -20.48 -3.76 8.44
N ALA A 98 -21.30 -3.82 9.48
CA ALA A 98 -20.94 -3.36 10.81
C ALA A 98 -19.68 -4.03 11.38
N ASP A 99 -19.38 -5.29 11.00
CA ASP A 99 -18.18 -6.00 11.43
C ASP A 99 -16.92 -5.48 10.70
N ILE A 100 -17.07 -5.04 9.45
CA ILE A 100 -15.99 -4.42 8.67
C ILE A 100 -15.75 -2.99 9.16
N GLU A 101 -16.82 -2.24 9.41
CA GLU A 101 -16.78 -0.85 9.88
C GLU A 101 -16.05 -0.66 11.23
N ARG A 102 -15.95 -1.72 12.04
CA ARG A 102 -15.11 -1.70 13.26
C ARG A 102 -13.67 -1.31 12.97
N PHE A 103 -13.15 -1.67 11.80
CA PHE A 103 -11.79 -1.41 11.38
C PHE A 103 -11.64 -0.16 10.49
N TYR A 104 -12.73 0.53 10.17
CA TYR A 104 -12.69 1.76 9.39
C TYR A 104 -12.37 2.96 10.28
N ILE A 105 -11.50 3.84 9.80
CA ILE A 105 -11.22 5.16 10.35
C ILE A 105 -11.41 6.17 9.24
N ASP A 106 -12.37 7.07 9.39
CA ASP A 106 -12.79 8.01 8.35
C ASP A 106 -11.61 8.80 7.77
N ARG A 107 -11.60 8.94 6.44
CA ARG A 107 -10.62 9.73 5.66
C ARG A 107 -9.15 9.32 5.81
N THR A 108 -8.86 8.10 6.25
CA THR A 108 -7.47 7.65 6.46
C THR A 108 -6.92 6.75 5.36
N ASP A 109 -7.77 6.27 4.45
CA ASP A 109 -7.39 5.40 3.33
C ASP A 109 -7.62 6.05 1.95
N GLY A 110 -7.68 7.38 1.90
CA GLY A 110 -7.92 8.11 0.65
C GLY A 110 -9.34 7.97 0.10
N GLY A 111 -10.31 7.54 0.91
CA GLY A 111 -11.70 7.32 0.50
C GLY A 111 -11.96 5.94 -0.10
N ALA A 112 -11.00 5.04 -0.04
CA ALA A 112 -11.10 3.71 -0.64
C ALA A 112 -12.26 2.89 -0.08
N HIS A 113 -12.46 2.91 1.24
CA HIS A 113 -13.55 2.17 1.87
C HIS A 113 -14.93 2.76 1.54
N THR A 114 -15.06 4.08 1.61
CA THR A 114 -16.30 4.77 1.22
C THR A 114 -16.67 4.50 -0.23
N TYR A 115 -15.69 4.58 -1.13
CA TYR A 115 -15.90 4.26 -2.55
C TYR A 115 -16.34 2.79 -2.75
N TRP A 116 -15.73 1.85 -1.99
CA TRP A 116 -16.13 0.43 -2.05
C TRP A 116 -17.58 0.22 -1.66
N LEU A 117 -18.07 0.90 -0.63
CA LEU A 117 -19.48 0.85 -0.21
C LEU A 117 -20.39 1.43 -1.29
N GLU A 118 -20.04 2.60 -1.84
CA GLU A 118 -20.85 3.32 -2.83
C GLU A 118 -21.02 2.55 -4.14
N VAL A 119 -19.95 1.93 -4.66
CA VAL A 119 -19.99 1.25 -5.96
C VAL A 119 -20.68 -0.12 -5.93
N ASN A 120 -20.81 -0.74 -4.76
CA ASN A 120 -21.41 -2.06 -4.61
C ASN A 120 -22.84 -2.00 -4.06
N ASP A 121 -23.30 -0.84 -3.59
CA ASP A 121 -24.67 -0.60 -3.07
C ASP A 121 -25.14 -1.70 -2.08
N PHE A 122 -24.27 -2.07 -1.15
CA PHE A 122 -24.59 -3.08 -0.14
C PHE A 122 -25.66 -2.55 0.82
N SER A 123 -26.65 -3.40 1.15
CA SER A 123 -27.65 -3.03 2.17
C SER A 123 -27.11 -3.20 3.59
N GLU A 124 -26.87 -4.42 4.03
CA GLU A 124 -26.38 -4.74 5.38
C GLU A 124 -25.19 -5.71 5.37
N HIS A 125 -25.03 -6.46 4.30
CA HIS A 125 -24.06 -7.54 4.20
C HIS A 125 -23.30 -7.48 2.87
N ALA A 126 -22.01 -7.84 2.92
CA ALA A 126 -21.19 -8.20 1.78
C ALA A 126 -20.87 -9.70 1.83
N THR A 127 -20.34 -10.27 0.75
CA THR A 127 -19.75 -11.62 0.81
C THR A 127 -18.25 -11.54 1.15
N LEU A 128 -17.66 -12.64 1.64
CA LEU A 128 -16.21 -12.69 1.83
C LEU A 128 -15.43 -12.39 0.53
N LEU A 129 -15.97 -12.79 -0.62
CA LEU A 129 -15.42 -12.43 -1.92
C LEU A 129 -15.41 -10.93 -2.15
N ASP A 130 -16.52 -10.24 -1.82
CA ASP A 130 -16.61 -8.78 -1.96
C ASP A 130 -15.63 -8.06 -1.03
N VAL A 131 -15.45 -8.56 0.20
CA VAL A 131 -14.46 -8.03 1.14
C VAL A 131 -13.04 -8.21 0.60
N ALA A 132 -12.71 -9.37 0.03
CA ALA A 132 -11.41 -9.62 -0.58
C ALA A 132 -11.16 -8.72 -1.80
N LYS A 133 -12.19 -8.47 -2.63
CA LYS A 133 -12.14 -7.51 -3.73
C LYS A 133 -11.97 -6.07 -3.20
N GLY A 134 -12.69 -5.69 -2.15
CA GLY A 134 -12.54 -4.38 -1.49
C GLY A 134 -11.11 -4.14 -0.98
N MET A 135 -10.48 -5.16 -0.39
CA MET A 135 -9.08 -5.12 0.00
C MET A 135 -8.15 -4.89 -1.19
N MET A 136 -8.33 -5.61 -2.29
CA MET A 136 -7.37 -5.62 -3.40
C MET A 136 -7.63 -4.53 -4.43
N GLN A 137 -8.86 -4.36 -4.90
CA GLN A 137 -9.19 -3.51 -6.04
C GLN A 137 -9.21 -2.02 -5.68
N VAL A 138 -9.85 -1.67 -4.57
CA VAL A 138 -9.89 -0.28 -4.09
C VAL A 138 -8.92 -0.02 -2.94
N SER A 139 -8.30 -1.06 -2.41
CA SER A 139 -7.32 -0.96 -1.32
C SER A 139 -7.92 -0.55 0.03
N SER A 140 -9.18 -0.90 0.33
CA SER A 140 -9.82 -0.64 1.62
C SER A 140 -8.99 -1.24 2.77
N ASN A 141 -8.65 -0.40 3.75
CA ASN A 141 -7.94 -0.84 4.95
C ASN A 141 -8.86 -1.60 5.91
N ALA A 142 -10.13 -1.19 6.00
CA ALA A 142 -11.12 -1.88 6.84
C ALA A 142 -11.37 -3.32 6.35
N CYS A 143 -11.55 -3.53 5.04
CA CYS A 143 -11.64 -4.87 4.45
C CYS A 143 -10.37 -5.70 4.74
N THR A 144 -9.20 -5.07 4.73
CA THR A 144 -7.93 -5.76 5.02
C THR A 144 -7.88 -6.25 6.46
N ASP A 145 -8.15 -5.37 7.42
CA ASP A 145 -8.07 -5.71 8.84
C ASP A 145 -9.18 -6.67 9.26
N TYR A 146 -10.36 -6.58 8.65
CA TYR A 146 -11.40 -7.60 8.80
C TYR A 146 -10.91 -8.98 8.34
N LEU A 147 -10.25 -9.07 7.17
CA LEU A 147 -9.69 -10.34 6.70
C LEU A 147 -8.55 -10.83 7.56
N ILE A 148 -7.70 -9.96 8.09
CA ILE A 148 -6.64 -10.33 9.05
C ILE A 148 -7.26 -10.94 10.30
N ASP A 149 -8.32 -10.33 10.83
CA ASP A 149 -9.06 -10.87 11.98
C ASP A 149 -9.69 -12.24 11.70
N ARG A 150 -10.37 -12.35 10.55
CA ARG A 150 -11.11 -13.56 10.13
C ARG A 150 -10.18 -14.75 9.84
N LEU A 151 -9.02 -14.49 9.25
CA LEU A 151 -8.04 -15.50 8.83
C LEU A 151 -7.04 -15.86 9.93
N GLY A 152 -6.80 -14.94 10.86
CA GLY A 152 -5.81 -15.07 11.92
C GLY A 152 -4.42 -14.59 11.51
N LEU A 153 -3.94 -13.54 12.17
CA LEU A 153 -2.67 -12.87 11.87
C LEU A 153 -1.48 -13.85 11.89
N ASP A 154 -1.41 -14.72 12.91
CA ASP A 154 -0.33 -15.70 13.04
C ASP A 154 -0.32 -16.70 11.89
N LYS A 155 -1.51 -17.17 11.46
CA LYS A 155 -1.63 -18.08 10.32
C LYS A 155 -1.18 -17.45 9.02
N ILE A 156 -1.44 -16.15 8.82
CA ILE A 156 -0.94 -15.41 7.66
C ILE A 156 0.58 -15.35 7.71
N ASN A 157 1.16 -14.97 8.86
CA ASN A 157 2.60 -14.87 9.05
C ASN A 157 3.31 -16.24 8.87
N ASP A 158 2.74 -17.30 9.40
CA ASP A 158 3.27 -18.65 9.22
C ASP A 158 3.22 -19.10 7.75
N ARG A 159 2.14 -18.77 7.03
CA ARG A 159 2.04 -19.03 5.58
C ARG A 159 3.10 -18.31 4.78
N MET A 160 3.44 -17.09 5.15
CA MET A 160 4.50 -16.32 4.51
C MET A 160 5.86 -16.98 4.73
N LYS A 161 6.16 -17.40 5.98
CA LYS A 161 7.39 -18.13 6.30
C LYS A 161 7.47 -19.46 5.51
N GLN A 162 6.37 -20.22 5.44
CA GLN A 162 6.29 -21.46 4.65
C GLN A 162 6.49 -21.21 3.14
N ALA A 163 6.05 -20.07 2.64
CA ALA A 163 6.28 -19.65 1.27
C ALA A 163 7.71 -19.13 1.02
N GLY A 164 8.58 -19.15 2.04
CA GLY A 164 9.98 -18.76 1.92
C GLY A 164 10.23 -17.25 1.82
N LEU A 165 9.31 -16.41 2.33
CA LEU A 165 9.53 -14.98 2.43
C LEU A 165 10.36 -14.68 3.69
N THR A 166 11.69 -14.70 3.55
CA THR A 166 12.63 -14.59 4.67
C THR A 166 13.02 -13.14 4.98
N GLU A 167 12.91 -12.26 4.00
CA GLU A 167 13.20 -10.83 4.16
C GLU A 167 11.96 -9.99 4.53
N HIS A 168 10.79 -10.63 4.57
CA HIS A 168 9.54 -9.97 4.93
C HIS A 168 9.41 -9.84 6.45
N ASP A 169 9.19 -8.61 6.93
CA ASP A 169 8.83 -8.41 8.33
C ASP A 169 7.44 -9.02 8.60
N GLU A 170 7.17 -9.39 9.84
CA GLU A 170 5.85 -9.90 10.20
C GLU A 170 4.75 -8.90 9.84
N LEU A 171 3.68 -9.42 9.22
CA LEU A 171 2.48 -8.65 8.96
C LEU A 171 1.87 -8.20 10.27
N MET A 172 1.44 -6.95 10.33
CA MET A 172 0.64 -6.38 11.42
C MET A 172 -0.66 -5.81 10.85
N PRO A 173 -1.73 -5.68 11.67
CA PRO A 173 -2.93 -4.98 11.26
C PRO A 173 -2.62 -3.56 10.78
N ILE A 174 -3.39 -3.07 9.79
CA ILE A 174 -3.02 -1.87 9.05
C ILE A 174 -3.54 -0.59 9.72
N THR A 175 -4.75 -0.61 10.27
CA THR A 175 -5.41 0.59 10.80
C THR A 175 -5.01 0.97 12.23
N PRO A 176 -4.65 0.05 13.15
CA PRO A 176 -4.34 0.40 14.55
C PRO A 176 -3.27 1.49 14.69
N LYS A 177 -2.25 1.48 13.82
CA LYS A 177 -1.18 2.50 13.86
C LYS A 177 -1.70 3.94 13.76
N LEU A 178 -2.84 4.14 13.10
CA LEU A 178 -3.43 5.47 12.93
C LEU A 178 -3.95 6.05 14.25
N LEU A 179 -4.42 5.18 15.15
CA LEU A 179 -4.87 5.56 16.49
C LEU A 179 -3.74 5.62 17.52
N TRP A 180 -2.54 5.16 17.18
CA TRP A 180 -1.42 5.08 18.12
C TRP A 180 -1.10 6.40 18.80
N SER A 181 -1.01 7.49 18.04
CA SER A 181 -0.71 8.80 18.62
C SER A 181 -1.77 9.28 19.62
N SER A 182 -3.06 9.05 19.34
CA SER A 182 -4.15 9.38 20.27
C SER A 182 -4.24 8.40 21.45
N TYR A 183 -3.79 7.16 21.26
CA TYR A 183 -3.74 6.18 22.35
C TYR A 183 -2.71 6.59 23.42
N VAL A 184 -1.50 7.00 23.02
CA VAL A 184 -0.40 7.25 23.95
C VAL A 184 -0.40 8.66 24.56
N SER A 185 -1.01 9.67 23.93
CA SER A 185 -0.96 11.05 24.45
C SER A 185 -2.08 11.94 23.91
N ASP A 186 -2.38 13.01 24.68
CA ASP A 186 -3.24 14.11 24.27
C ASP A 186 -2.49 15.23 23.55
N HIS A 187 -1.16 15.17 23.56
CA HIS A 187 -0.29 16.20 23.01
C HIS A 187 0.64 15.63 21.93
N ARG A 188 0.64 16.24 20.76
CA ARG A 188 1.40 15.81 19.58
C ARG A 188 2.89 15.62 19.84
N ARG A 189 3.52 16.52 20.63
CA ARG A 189 4.96 16.43 20.95
C ARG A 189 5.25 15.22 21.82
N ASP A 190 4.42 14.97 22.82
CA ASP A 190 4.60 13.86 23.76
C ASP A 190 4.28 12.53 23.07
N ALA A 191 3.22 12.48 22.24
CA ALA A 191 2.95 11.32 21.38
C ALA A 191 4.18 10.96 20.53
N PHE A 192 4.73 11.94 19.80
CA PHE A 192 5.92 11.70 18.98
C PHE A 192 7.12 11.19 19.80
N LYS A 193 7.37 11.77 20.99
CA LYS A 193 8.48 11.34 21.86
C LYS A 193 8.29 9.89 22.31
N GLN A 194 7.10 9.54 22.80
CA GLN A 194 6.79 8.16 23.24
C GLN A 194 6.89 7.17 22.06
N MET A 195 6.28 7.50 20.94
CA MET A 195 6.29 6.66 19.73
C MET A 195 7.71 6.43 19.18
N SER A 196 8.60 7.44 19.28
CA SER A 196 9.97 7.34 18.76
C SER A 196 10.88 6.46 19.63
N GLY A 197 10.55 6.27 20.91
CA GLY A 197 11.35 5.50 21.86
C GLY A 197 10.93 4.04 22.03
N ILE A 198 9.90 3.58 21.30
CA ILE A 198 9.34 2.24 21.46
C ILE A 198 10.17 1.17 20.73
N THR A 199 10.38 0.00 21.38
CA THR A 199 10.97 -1.17 20.71
C THR A 199 9.99 -1.82 19.73
N ASP A 200 10.48 -2.71 18.86
CA ASP A 200 9.62 -3.37 17.90
C ASP A 200 8.65 -4.35 18.58
N GLU A 201 9.05 -5.01 19.68
CA GLU A 201 8.17 -5.87 20.48
C GLU A 201 7.06 -5.06 21.16
N GLN A 202 7.40 -3.91 21.73
CA GLN A 202 6.41 -3.00 22.32
C GLN A 202 5.45 -2.46 21.26
N TYR A 203 5.97 -2.14 20.07
CA TYR A 203 5.14 -1.71 18.95
C TYR A 203 4.14 -2.79 18.55
N LYS A 204 4.59 -4.05 18.37
CA LYS A 204 3.72 -5.18 18.02
C LYS A 204 2.62 -5.38 19.06
N SER A 205 2.99 -5.44 20.35
CA SER A 205 2.03 -5.61 21.45
C SER A 205 0.96 -4.50 21.44
N LEU A 206 1.40 -3.27 21.23
CA LEU A 206 0.51 -2.11 21.20
C LEU A 206 -0.43 -2.11 19.98
N MET A 207 0.07 -2.53 18.81
CA MET A 207 -0.79 -2.65 17.62
C MET A 207 -1.89 -3.70 17.83
N ILE A 208 -1.58 -4.82 18.48
CA ILE A 208 -2.58 -5.85 18.82
C ILE A 208 -3.57 -5.32 19.86
N GLU A 209 -3.10 -4.57 20.85
CA GLU A 209 -3.98 -3.96 21.86
C GLU A 209 -4.98 -2.98 21.22
N ILE A 210 -4.50 -2.07 20.38
CA ILE A 210 -5.37 -1.12 19.67
C ILE A 210 -6.31 -1.84 18.70
N PHE A 211 -5.84 -2.90 18.04
CA PHE A 211 -6.68 -3.74 17.17
C PHE A 211 -7.84 -4.38 17.95
N ASN A 212 -7.57 -4.89 19.14
CA ASN A 212 -8.59 -5.44 20.02
C ASN A 212 -9.59 -4.39 20.51
N ILE A 213 -9.13 -3.15 20.76
CA ILE A 213 -10.02 -2.02 21.08
C ILE A 213 -10.95 -1.77 19.89
N MET A 214 -10.40 -1.65 18.68
CA MET A 214 -11.20 -1.42 17.47
C MET A 214 -12.27 -2.49 17.25
N LYS A 215 -11.91 -3.75 17.56
CA LYS A 215 -12.81 -4.89 17.40
C LYS A 215 -13.90 -4.96 18.46
N ASN A 216 -13.56 -4.69 19.74
CA ASN A 216 -14.40 -5.06 20.88
C ASN A 216 -14.94 -3.85 21.68
N ASP A 217 -14.40 -2.65 21.48
CA ASP A 217 -14.78 -1.44 22.24
C ASP A 217 -15.01 -0.25 21.30
N PRO A 218 -16.21 -0.17 20.70
CA PRO A 218 -16.54 0.90 19.75
C PRO A 218 -16.56 2.31 20.41
N GLU A 219 -16.83 2.38 21.72
CA GLU A 219 -16.83 3.66 22.44
C GLU A 219 -15.39 4.18 22.61
N GLN A 220 -14.47 3.33 23.03
CA GLN A 220 -13.06 3.68 23.17
C GLN A 220 -12.44 3.99 21.80
N LYS A 221 -12.74 3.20 20.75
CA LYS A 221 -12.32 3.48 19.38
C LYS A 221 -12.74 4.88 18.96
N LYS A 222 -14.03 5.21 19.10
CA LYS A 222 -14.58 6.52 18.76
C LYS A 222 -13.89 7.66 19.53
N ALA A 223 -13.66 7.47 20.83
CA ALA A 223 -12.95 8.47 21.65
C ALA A 223 -11.52 8.72 21.14
N LEU A 224 -10.80 7.66 20.72
CA LEU A 224 -9.46 7.78 20.13
C LEU A 224 -9.48 8.50 18.78
N GLU A 225 -10.46 8.21 17.92
CA GLU A 225 -10.65 8.89 16.63
C GLU A 225 -10.93 10.39 16.81
N GLU A 226 -11.88 10.73 17.68
CA GLU A 226 -12.20 12.12 17.98
C GLU A 226 -10.99 12.87 18.54
N LYS A 227 -10.26 12.26 19.45
CA LYS A 227 -9.03 12.81 20.02
C LYS A 227 -7.96 13.02 18.93
N MET A 228 -7.75 12.03 18.07
CA MET A 228 -6.81 12.10 16.94
C MET A 228 -7.12 13.31 16.04
N MET A 229 -8.38 13.49 15.68
CA MET A 229 -8.83 14.57 14.79
C MET A 229 -8.77 15.93 15.48
N LYS A 230 -9.39 16.07 16.67
CA LYS A 230 -9.45 17.34 17.42
C LYS A 230 -8.07 17.89 17.80
N LYS A 231 -7.11 17.02 18.08
CA LYS A 231 -5.75 17.42 18.51
C LYS A 231 -4.74 17.40 17.35
N ASN A 232 -5.18 17.11 16.11
CA ASN A 232 -4.32 16.98 14.93
C ASN A 232 -3.09 16.08 15.19
N LEU A 233 -3.34 14.87 15.70
CA LEU A 233 -2.30 13.96 16.14
C LEU A 233 -1.66 13.16 14.98
N LEU A 234 -2.14 13.32 13.72
CA LEU A 234 -1.54 12.76 12.51
C LEU A 234 -0.72 13.80 11.72
N SER A 235 0.12 14.58 12.41
CA SER A 235 1.03 15.51 11.74
C SER A 235 2.02 14.78 10.80
N LEU A 236 2.58 15.48 9.80
CA LEU A 236 3.56 14.89 8.87
C LEU A 236 4.70 14.14 9.58
N ARG A 237 5.19 14.70 10.71
CA ARG A 237 6.25 14.06 11.50
C ARG A 237 5.81 12.73 12.11
N ILE A 238 4.56 12.64 12.59
CA ILE A 238 3.99 11.40 13.10
C ILE A 238 3.74 10.43 11.94
N GLN A 239 3.20 10.88 10.81
CA GLN A 239 2.98 10.02 9.65
C GLN A 239 4.29 9.46 9.07
N SER A 240 5.39 10.24 9.10
CA SER A 240 6.72 9.73 8.74
C SER A 240 7.15 8.60 9.66
N LEU A 241 7.00 8.78 10.98
CA LEU A 241 7.31 7.73 11.96
C LEU A 241 6.44 6.48 11.76
N LEU A 242 5.13 6.65 11.55
CA LEU A 242 4.22 5.55 11.25
C LEU A 242 4.66 4.78 10.01
N THR A 243 5.04 5.49 8.93
CA THR A 243 5.53 4.85 7.71
C THR A 243 6.79 4.02 7.95
N GLN A 244 7.70 4.48 8.83
CA GLN A 244 8.91 3.72 9.16
C GLN A 244 8.65 2.45 9.98
N LYS A 245 7.51 2.37 10.68
CA LYS A 245 7.14 1.25 11.56
C LYS A 245 6.23 0.21 10.89
N ILE A 246 5.71 0.45 9.68
CA ILE A 246 4.93 -0.56 8.99
C ILE A 246 5.81 -1.70 8.46
N THR A 247 5.18 -2.84 8.22
CA THR A 247 5.79 -4.03 7.60
C THR A 247 6.65 -3.68 6.40
N LYS A 248 7.87 -4.20 6.35
CA LYS A 248 8.86 -3.98 5.28
C LYS A 248 9.19 -5.28 4.58
N SER A 249 9.63 -5.17 3.35
CA SER A 249 10.28 -6.22 2.58
C SER A 249 11.14 -5.61 1.46
N THR A 250 11.57 -6.42 0.51
CA THR A 250 12.47 -6.06 -0.57
C THR A 250 11.81 -6.22 -1.93
N THR A 251 12.28 -5.49 -2.96
CA THR A 251 11.77 -5.67 -4.33
C THR A 251 12.17 -7.03 -4.89
N ASN A 252 13.33 -7.54 -4.51
CA ASN A 252 13.79 -8.86 -4.89
C ASN A 252 12.79 -9.94 -4.41
N GLU A 253 12.45 -9.93 -3.12
CA GLU A 253 11.50 -10.89 -2.57
C GLU A 253 10.12 -10.80 -3.22
N TYR A 254 9.59 -9.58 -3.44
CA TYR A 254 8.28 -9.40 -4.05
C TYR A 254 8.22 -9.78 -5.53
N ALA A 255 9.28 -9.48 -6.31
CA ALA A 255 9.35 -9.93 -7.71
C ALA A 255 9.39 -11.45 -7.82
N HIS A 256 10.21 -12.12 -7.01
CA HIS A 256 10.26 -13.58 -6.97
C HIS A 256 8.96 -14.18 -6.42
N PHE A 257 8.37 -13.61 -5.38
CA PHE A 257 7.10 -14.08 -4.85
C PHE A 257 5.97 -14.04 -5.89
N MET A 258 5.83 -12.93 -6.63
CA MET A 258 4.83 -12.80 -7.67
C MET A 258 5.01 -13.84 -8.79
N LYS A 259 6.25 -14.13 -9.19
CA LYS A 259 6.56 -15.20 -10.13
C LYS A 259 6.20 -16.58 -9.56
N ARG A 260 6.62 -16.87 -8.33
CA ARG A 260 6.36 -18.15 -7.66
C ARG A 260 4.87 -18.40 -7.37
N LEU A 261 4.07 -17.37 -7.17
CA LEU A 261 2.60 -17.51 -7.09
C LEU A 261 2.07 -18.22 -8.35
N GLN A 262 2.61 -17.88 -9.53
CA GLN A 262 2.21 -18.47 -10.79
C GLN A 262 2.83 -19.85 -11.01
N ASP A 263 4.09 -20.04 -10.68
CA ASP A 263 4.84 -21.24 -11.07
C ASP A 263 4.69 -22.38 -10.06
N GLU A 264 4.62 -22.07 -8.74
CA GLU A 264 4.75 -23.06 -7.67
C GLU A 264 3.66 -22.98 -6.61
N LEU A 265 3.32 -21.76 -6.14
CA LEU A 265 2.59 -21.58 -4.90
C LEU A 265 1.07 -21.74 -5.04
N LEU A 266 0.51 -21.53 -6.23
CA LEU A 266 -0.92 -21.64 -6.50
C LEU A 266 -1.25 -22.74 -7.49
N THR A 267 -2.32 -23.52 -7.22
CA THR A 267 -2.92 -24.44 -8.18
C THR A 267 -3.63 -23.66 -9.30
N LYS A 268 -4.13 -24.34 -10.32
CA LYS A 268 -4.88 -23.70 -11.41
C LYS A 268 -6.14 -23.02 -10.93
N GLU A 269 -6.86 -23.66 -10.01
CA GLU A 269 -8.09 -23.15 -9.41
C GLU A 269 -7.81 -21.93 -8.52
N GLU A 270 -6.74 -22.01 -7.72
CA GLU A 270 -6.28 -20.91 -6.87
C GLU A 270 -5.82 -19.70 -7.71
N LYS A 271 -5.16 -19.90 -8.84
CA LYS A 271 -4.81 -18.83 -9.79
C LYS A 271 -6.05 -18.15 -10.35
N SER A 272 -7.08 -18.91 -10.68
CA SER A 272 -8.36 -18.36 -11.15
C SER A 272 -9.00 -17.47 -10.09
N LEU A 273 -9.05 -17.94 -8.83
CA LEU A 273 -9.60 -17.15 -7.72
C LEU A 273 -8.74 -15.92 -7.42
N PHE A 274 -7.42 -16.07 -7.41
CA PHE A 274 -6.49 -14.95 -7.21
C PHE A 274 -6.71 -13.86 -8.27
N SER A 275 -6.83 -14.26 -9.55
CA SER A 275 -7.10 -13.35 -10.66
C SER A 275 -8.46 -12.64 -10.54
N GLN A 276 -9.49 -13.34 -10.06
CA GLN A 276 -10.82 -12.75 -9.85
C GLN A 276 -10.82 -11.64 -8.79
N ILE A 277 -9.92 -11.72 -7.81
CA ILE A 277 -9.86 -10.78 -6.68
C ILE A 277 -8.89 -9.62 -6.94
N VAL A 278 -7.74 -9.90 -7.56
CA VAL A 278 -6.73 -8.88 -7.83
C VAL A 278 -7.18 -7.94 -8.95
N LEU A 279 -6.67 -6.72 -8.97
CA LEU A 279 -7.06 -5.68 -9.94
C LEU A 279 -6.81 -6.06 -11.43
N GLY A 280 -5.98 -7.09 -11.69
CA GLY A 280 -5.47 -7.42 -13.01
C GLY A 280 -6.47 -7.68 -14.11
N GLU A 281 -7.66 -8.21 -13.80
CA GLU A 281 -8.66 -8.53 -14.84
C GLU A 281 -9.11 -7.31 -15.65
N THR A 282 -9.22 -6.13 -15.03
CA THR A 282 -9.60 -4.88 -15.71
C THR A 282 -8.48 -4.29 -16.57
N LEU A 283 -7.24 -4.79 -16.40
CA LEU A 283 -6.05 -4.32 -17.09
C LEU A 283 -5.58 -5.29 -18.18
N LYS A 284 -6.21 -6.45 -18.27
CA LYS A 284 -5.85 -7.55 -19.16
C LYS A 284 -6.15 -7.20 -20.61
N THR A 285 -5.20 -7.48 -21.49
CA THR A 285 -5.36 -7.41 -22.95
C THR A 285 -5.65 -8.81 -23.51
N GLU A 286 -6.03 -8.91 -24.78
CA GLU A 286 -6.24 -10.21 -25.47
C GLU A 286 -5.00 -11.12 -25.46
N LYS A 287 -3.80 -10.56 -25.30
CA LYS A 287 -2.53 -11.30 -25.26
C LYS A 287 -2.21 -11.84 -23.86
N ASP A 288 -2.91 -11.41 -22.83
CA ASP A 288 -2.56 -11.71 -21.46
C ASP A 288 -3.32 -12.93 -20.94
N GLN A 289 -2.60 -13.94 -20.48
CA GLN A 289 -3.17 -15.04 -19.69
C GLN A 289 -3.46 -14.56 -18.27
N TYR A 290 -2.47 -13.88 -17.66
CA TYR A 290 -2.56 -13.32 -16.31
C TYR A 290 -1.92 -11.93 -16.27
N ILE A 291 -2.53 -11.02 -15.54
CA ILE A 291 -1.93 -9.79 -15.07
C ILE A 291 -2.38 -9.54 -13.64
N TRP A 292 -1.44 -9.53 -12.71
CA TRP A 292 -1.68 -9.34 -11.30
C TRP A 292 -0.93 -8.11 -10.82
N TYR A 293 -1.60 -7.23 -10.15
CA TYR A 293 -1.04 -5.97 -9.72
C TYR A 293 -1.53 -5.59 -8.34
N LYS A 294 -0.62 -5.11 -7.48
CA LYS A 294 -0.97 -4.41 -6.26
C LYS A 294 0.01 -3.26 -6.02
N GLY A 295 -0.54 -2.05 -5.97
CA GLY A 295 0.16 -0.86 -5.52
C GLY A 295 -0.13 -0.54 -4.05
N GLY A 296 0.77 0.25 -3.46
CA GLY A 296 0.64 0.80 -2.12
C GLY A 296 1.34 2.14 -2.01
N SER A 297 0.79 3.03 -1.19
CA SER A 297 1.41 4.32 -0.94
C SER A 297 1.13 4.85 0.46
N THR A 298 2.05 5.66 0.94
CA THR A 298 1.85 6.65 1.99
C THR A 298 2.33 7.99 1.44
N LEU A 299 2.38 9.04 2.25
CA LEU A 299 3.02 10.29 1.82
C LEU A 299 4.53 10.12 1.56
N PHE A 300 5.16 9.06 2.07
CA PHE A 300 6.61 8.89 2.09
C PHE A 300 7.13 7.71 1.28
N VAL A 301 6.25 6.82 0.81
CA VAL A 301 6.63 5.67 0.00
C VAL A 301 5.59 5.36 -1.06
N PHE A 302 6.06 4.84 -2.20
CA PHE A 302 5.26 4.25 -3.26
C PHE A 302 5.83 2.88 -3.58
N THR A 303 4.98 1.87 -3.56
CA THR A 303 5.39 0.48 -3.75
C THR A 303 4.42 -0.22 -4.71
N ALA A 304 4.93 -1.11 -5.52
CA ALA A 304 4.10 -1.98 -6.32
C ALA A 304 4.80 -3.30 -6.62
N ALA A 305 3.99 -4.35 -6.76
CA ALA A 305 4.39 -5.61 -7.34
C ALA A 305 3.40 -5.99 -8.44
N LEU A 306 3.94 -6.43 -9.56
CA LEU A 306 3.21 -6.80 -10.76
C LEU A 306 3.74 -8.11 -11.33
N TYR A 307 2.85 -8.99 -11.76
CA TYR A 307 3.16 -10.14 -12.60
C TYR A 307 2.29 -10.14 -13.84
N ARG A 308 2.90 -10.35 -14.98
CA ARG A 308 2.23 -10.51 -16.27
C ARG A 308 2.69 -11.77 -16.96
N LYS A 309 1.76 -12.54 -17.54
CA LYS A 309 2.04 -13.71 -18.39
C LYS A 309 1.26 -13.64 -19.67
N THR A 310 1.96 -13.88 -20.76
CA THR A 310 1.41 -14.12 -22.11
C THR A 310 1.70 -15.57 -22.52
N ASP A 311 1.33 -15.96 -23.73
CA ASP A 311 1.64 -17.30 -24.27
C ASP A 311 3.15 -17.54 -24.43
N THR A 312 3.93 -16.46 -24.62
CA THR A 312 5.36 -16.57 -25.00
C THR A 312 6.31 -16.00 -23.95
N SER A 313 5.81 -15.26 -22.96
CA SER A 313 6.68 -14.58 -22.00
C SER A 313 5.99 -14.35 -20.66
N SER A 314 6.80 -14.20 -19.61
CA SER A 314 6.37 -13.74 -18.31
C SER A 314 7.26 -12.60 -17.81
N ILE A 315 6.66 -11.69 -17.05
CA ILE A 315 7.34 -10.52 -16.49
C ILE A 315 6.88 -10.34 -15.04
N SER A 316 7.83 -10.28 -14.13
CA SER A 316 7.59 -9.89 -12.76
C SER A 316 8.35 -8.61 -12.44
N ILE A 317 7.67 -7.60 -11.91
CA ILE A 317 8.27 -6.30 -11.59
C ILE A 317 7.87 -5.91 -10.18
N SER A 318 8.86 -5.55 -9.36
CA SER A 318 8.64 -4.83 -8.12
C SER A 318 9.41 -3.52 -8.13
N LEU A 319 8.74 -2.42 -7.77
CA LEU A 319 9.31 -1.07 -7.70
C LEU A 319 8.88 -0.41 -6.40
N PHE A 320 9.86 0.02 -5.61
CA PHE A 320 9.66 0.75 -4.35
C PHE A 320 10.41 2.08 -4.41
N ILE A 321 9.71 3.16 -4.10
CA ILE A 321 10.24 4.53 -4.10
C ILE A 321 10.06 5.12 -2.70
N ASN A 322 11.15 5.60 -2.11
CA ASN A 322 11.11 6.39 -0.89
C ASN A 322 11.08 7.89 -1.25
N ASP A 323 10.18 8.64 -0.62
CA ASP A 323 10.13 10.11 -0.67
C ASP A 323 10.18 10.65 0.78
N PRO A 324 11.33 10.61 1.44
CA PRO A 324 11.45 10.86 2.88
C PRO A 324 11.01 12.26 3.32
N LYS A 325 10.85 13.19 2.38
CA LYS A 325 10.37 14.54 2.61
C LYS A 325 8.90 14.74 2.20
N ALA A 326 8.28 13.73 1.59
CA ALA A 326 6.93 13.79 1.02
C ALA A 326 6.73 14.94 0.01
N ASN A 327 7.79 15.34 -0.68
CA ASN A 327 7.74 16.48 -1.60
C ASN A 327 7.11 16.14 -2.96
N ASN A 328 7.05 14.84 -3.30
CA ASN A 328 6.65 14.36 -4.61
C ASN A 328 5.38 13.51 -4.58
N SER A 329 4.87 13.22 -3.39
CA SER A 329 3.74 12.29 -3.20
C SER A 329 2.49 12.70 -4.00
N HIS A 330 2.23 13.99 -4.15
CA HIS A 330 1.08 14.55 -4.83
C HIS A 330 1.02 14.21 -6.33
N TRP A 331 2.16 14.00 -7.00
CA TRP A 331 2.21 13.68 -8.44
C TRP A 331 2.66 12.25 -8.74
N ILE A 332 3.56 11.66 -7.92
CA ILE A 332 4.02 10.28 -8.12
C ILE A 332 2.82 9.33 -8.11
N GLY A 333 1.90 9.47 -7.15
CA GLY A 333 0.72 8.62 -7.06
C GLY A 333 -0.13 8.60 -8.33
N GLY A 334 -0.24 9.72 -9.04
CA GLY A 334 -0.97 9.82 -10.31
C GLY A 334 -0.29 9.09 -11.47
N ALA A 335 1.05 9.12 -11.53
CA ALA A 335 1.82 8.52 -12.62
C ALA A 335 2.22 7.05 -12.36
N PHE A 336 2.19 6.60 -11.10
CA PHE A 336 2.83 5.36 -10.66
C PHE A 336 2.20 4.10 -11.27
N ASN A 337 0.87 4.02 -11.27
CA ASN A 337 0.17 2.86 -11.81
C ASN A 337 0.39 2.74 -13.33
N GLU A 338 0.29 3.86 -14.06
CA GLU A 338 0.56 3.88 -15.51
C GLU A 338 2.00 3.48 -15.81
N PHE A 339 2.96 3.95 -15.01
CA PHE A 339 4.37 3.57 -15.12
C PHE A 339 4.57 2.07 -15.00
N MET A 340 4.04 1.45 -13.95
CA MET A 340 4.17 0.02 -13.69
C MET A 340 3.55 -0.81 -14.81
N LEU A 341 2.34 -0.45 -15.24
CA LEU A 341 1.65 -1.14 -16.34
C LEU A 341 2.40 -0.98 -17.66
N THR A 342 2.89 0.22 -17.96
CA THR A 342 3.68 0.43 -19.18
C THR A 342 4.98 -0.38 -19.14
N ALA A 343 5.69 -0.42 -18.01
CA ALA A 343 6.89 -1.24 -17.86
C ALA A 343 6.60 -2.73 -18.09
N ALA A 344 5.41 -3.22 -17.73
CA ALA A 344 5.01 -4.61 -17.95
C ALA A 344 4.63 -4.92 -19.40
N VAL A 345 3.99 -4.00 -20.12
CA VAL A 345 3.43 -4.28 -21.46
C VAL A 345 4.29 -3.77 -22.62
N ASP A 346 5.03 -2.68 -22.41
CA ASP A 346 5.88 -2.04 -23.43
C ASP A 346 7.34 -2.40 -23.19
N GLN A 347 7.86 -3.26 -24.08
CA GLN A 347 9.26 -3.69 -24.03
C GLN A 347 10.24 -2.54 -24.20
N SER A 348 9.94 -1.56 -25.06
CA SER A 348 10.82 -0.40 -25.29
C SER A 348 10.93 0.47 -24.05
N PHE A 349 9.79 0.74 -23.39
CA PHE A 349 9.78 1.48 -22.12
C PHE A 349 10.57 0.72 -21.03
N ARG A 350 10.35 -0.58 -20.92
CA ARG A 350 11.05 -1.43 -19.94
C ARG A 350 12.56 -1.47 -20.19
N GLN A 351 13.01 -1.54 -21.43
CA GLN A 351 14.43 -1.48 -21.77
C GLN A 351 15.05 -0.13 -21.38
N ARG A 352 14.34 0.98 -21.59
CA ARG A 352 14.81 2.31 -21.11
C ARG A 352 14.93 2.34 -19.58
N LEU A 353 13.98 1.74 -18.89
CA LEU A 353 14.05 1.62 -17.43
C LEU A 353 15.28 0.81 -16.99
N ILE A 354 15.53 -0.36 -17.62
CA ILE A 354 16.70 -1.19 -17.33
C ILE A 354 17.99 -0.40 -17.58
N GLN A 355 18.14 0.21 -18.75
CA GLN A 355 19.31 1.03 -19.10
C GLN A 355 19.55 2.16 -18.11
N ALA A 356 18.49 2.81 -17.64
CA ALA A 356 18.59 3.89 -16.68
C ALA A 356 19.28 3.50 -15.35
N PHE A 357 19.28 2.23 -14.98
CA PHE A 357 19.88 1.72 -13.76
C PHE A 357 21.19 0.96 -13.99
N THR A 358 21.50 0.55 -15.22
CA THR A 358 22.72 -0.20 -15.56
C THR A 358 23.85 0.68 -16.11
N THR A 359 23.53 1.92 -16.47
CA THR A 359 24.49 2.98 -16.81
C THR A 359 24.69 3.95 -15.65
#